data_537c56f176b59dd172785ca36871ac07
#
_entry.id   537c56f176b59dd172785ca36871ac07
#
_cell.length_a   1.000
_cell.length_b   1.000
_cell.length_c   1.000
_cell.angle_alpha   90.00
_cell.angle_beta   90.00
_cell.angle_gamma   90.00
#
_symmetry.space_group_name_H-M   'P 1'
#
loop_
_entity.id
_entity.type
_entity.pdbx_description
1 polymer ?
#
loop_
_entity_poly.entity_id
_entity_poly.type
_entity_poly.pdbx_seq_one_letter_code
_entity_poly.pdbx_strand_id
1 'polypeptide(L)'
;MGRINYMAFTIPENLHPDLMPLAWLVGSWRGKGRGEYPNVPGFQFAQEVSFNHDGRPFLNYFSRSWIIDENNEIIRPAASEVGFWRVKENNVLEVILAHNTGIAEGWVGIVSGAKIQLAMDQGYSSPSAKIVTAGSRLYGLVEGELFTSYDMAAEGQTLQAHLWSSLERQG
;
A
#
# COMPACT_ATOMS: atom_id res chain seq x y z
N MET A 1 31.83 16.49 3.66
CA MET A 1 31.13 15.20 3.47
C MET A 1 30.03 15.08 4.51
N GLY A 2 28.82 15.46 4.15
CA GLY A 2 27.66 15.37 5.04
C GLY A 2 27.32 13.90 5.28
N ARG A 3 27.31 13.48 6.57
CA ARG A 3 26.73 12.19 6.96
C ARG A 3 25.24 12.29 6.70
N ILE A 4 24.74 11.55 5.71
CA ILE A 4 23.32 11.28 5.54
C ILE A 4 22.96 10.40 6.74
N ASN A 5 22.27 10.96 7.72
CA ASN A 5 21.67 10.21 8.81
C ASN A 5 20.50 9.45 8.22
N TYR A 6 20.76 8.21 7.81
CA TYR A 6 19.67 7.23 7.66
C TYR A 6 19.07 7.06 9.05
N MET A 7 17.86 7.53 9.25
CA MET A 7 17.11 7.15 10.46
C MET A 7 16.89 5.65 10.38
N ALA A 8 17.75 4.93 11.10
CA ALA A 8 17.55 3.49 11.27
C ALA A 8 16.17 3.31 11.93
N PHE A 9 15.27 2.55 11.29
CA PHE A 9 14.01 2.24 11.93
C PHE A 9 14.26 1.43 13.20
N THR A 10 13.44 1.67 14.21
CA THR A 10 13.47 0.92 15.46
C THR A 10 12.49 -0.25 15.34
N ILE A 11 12.93 -1.46 15.70
CA ILE A 11 12.03 -2.61 15.76
C ILE A 11 10.97 -2.33 16.82
N PRO A 12 9.66 -2.39 16.48
CA PRO A 12 8.60 -2.15 17.42
C PRO A 12 8.65 -3.10 18.63
N GLU A 13 8.35 -2.58 19.80
CA GLU A 13 8.23 -3.40 21.01
C GLU A 13 7.12 -4.45 20.86
N ASN A 14 7.34 -5.66 21.36
CA ASN A 14 6.38 -6.75 21.37
C ASN A 14 5.88 -7.18 19.95
N LEU A 15 6.65 -6.89 18.93
CA LEU A 15 6.34 -7.35 17.58
C LEU A 15 6.41 -8.88 17.54
N HIS A 16 5.35 -9.52 17.03
CA HIS A 16 5.34 -10.96 16.88
C HIS A 16 6.50 -11.44 15.99
N PRO A 17 7.23 -12.52 16.35
CA PRO A 17 8.37 -12.99 15.56
C PRO A 17 8.09 -13.22 14.09
N ASP A 18 6.91 -13.70 13.74
CA ASP A 18 6.50 -13.90 12.33
C ASP A 18 6.48 -12.59 11.53
N LEU A 19 6.31 -11.45 12.19
CA LEU A 19 6.26 -10.13 11.55
C LEU A 19 7.62 -9.46 11.39
N MET A 20 8.70 -10.07 11.84
CA MET A 20 10.05 -9.49 11.71
C MET A 20 10.41 -9.10 10.28
N PRO A 21 10.03 -9.87 9.24
CA PRO A 21 10.26 -9.45 7.85
C PRO A 21 9.57 -8.15 7.45
N LEU A 22 8.53 -7.72 8.19
CA LEU A 22 7.79 -6.47 7.96
C LEU A 22 8.10 -5.38 9.00
N ALA A 23 9.06 -5.59 9.90
CA ALA A 23 9.37 -4.62 10.97
C ALA A 23 9.66 -3.22 10.41
N TRP A 24 10.34 -3.13 9.28
CA TRP A 24 10.67 -1.87 8.60
C TRP A 24 9.44 -1.11 8.08
N LEU A 25 8.33 -1.79 7.89
CA LEU A 25 7.08 -1.24 7.35
C LEU A 25 6.18 -0.67 8.45
N VAL A 26 6.30 -1.17 9.68
CA VAL A 26 5.42 -0.79 10.80
C VAL A 26 5.55 0.71 11.11
N GLY A 27 4.41 1.37 11.26
CA GLY A 27 4.30 2.78 11.58
C GLY A 27 3.32 3.51 10.68
N SER A 28 3.37 4.83 10.74
CA SER A 28 2.54 5.72 9.92
C SER A 28 3.39 6.40 8.85
N TRP A 29 2.81 6.54 7.68
CA TRP A 29 3.46 7.08 6.49
C TRP A 29 2.57 8.13 5.83
N ARG A 30 3.16 9.21 5.33
CA ARG A 30 2.46 10.26 4.61
C ARG A 30 3.24 10.70 3.38
N GLY A 31 2.52 11.03 2.33
CA GLY A 31 3.14 11.59 1.13
C GLY A 31 2.15 11.83 0.02
N LYS A 32 2.67 11.83 -1.18
CA LYS A 32 1.93 12.16 -2.39
C LYS A 32 2.16 11.11 -3.46
N GLY A 33 1.23 11.06 -4.38
CA GLY A 33 1.32 10.18 -5.52
C GLY A 33 0.60 10.73 -6.73
N ARG A 34 0.65 9.93 -7.77
CA ARG A 34 -0.02 10.18 -9.04
C ARG A 34 -0.81 8.95 -9.44
N GLY A 35 -1.91 9.21 -10.13
CA GLY A 35 -2.73 8.16 -10.70
C GLY A 35 -3.13 8.49 -12.12
N GLU A 36 -3.35 7.44 -12.89
CA GLU A 36 -3.92 7.50 -14.24
C GLU A 36 -4.55 6.16 -14.60
N TYR A 37 -5.41 6.17 -15.55
CA TYR A 37 -6.00 4.98 -16.15
C TYR A 37 -6.58 5.36 -17.52
N PRO A 38 -6.73 4.45 -18.50
CA PRO A 38 -7.14 4.83 -19.86
C PRO A 38 -8.38 5.72 -19.96
N ASN A 39 -9.36 5.52 -19.07
CA ASN A 39 -10.60 6.29 -19.05
C ASN A 39 -10.65 7.36 -17.94
N VAL A 40 -9.54 7.62 -17.30
CA VAL A 40 -9.43 8.57 -16.17
C VAL A 40 -8.28 9.53 -16.46
N PRO A 41 -8.54 10.86 -16.50
CA PRO A 41 -7.45 11.83 -16.60
C PRO A 41 -6.46 11.66 -15.47
N GLY A 42 -5.18 11.95 -15.74
CA GLY A 42 -4.14 11.96 -14.72
C GLY A 42 -4.51 12.87 -13.54
N PHE A 43 -4.22 12.40 -12.33
CA PHE A 43 -4.52 13.14 -11.10
C PHE A 43 -3.39 13.01 -10.08
N GLN A 44 -3.35 13.95 -9.14
CA GLN A 44 -2.45 13.90 -7.99
C GLN A 44 -3.27 13.61 -6.73
N PHE A 45 -2.64 12.90 -5.79
CA PHE A 45 -3.28 12.63 -4.50
C PHE A 45 -2.29 12.74 -3.35
N ALA A 46 -2.81 13.10 -2.19
CA ALA A 46 -2.14 12.93 -0.91
C ALA A 46 -2.59 11.61 -0.30
N GLN A 47 -1.72 10.96 0.44
CA GLN A 47 -1.98 9.64 1.04
C GLN A 47 -1.43 9.54 2.46
N GLU A 48 -2.19 8.89 3.31
CA GLU A 48 -1.75 8.42 4.63
C GLU A 48 -1.92 6.91 4.68
N VAL A 49 -0.88 6.23 5.18
CA VAL A 49 -0.88 4.77 5.32
C VAL A 49 -0.42 4.43 6.73
N SER A 50 -1.05 3.46 7.35
CA SER A 50 -0.73 3.00 8.69
C SER A 50 -0.63 1.47 8.70
N PHE A 51 0.48 0.98 9.26
CA PHE A 51 0.72 -0.43 9.54
C PHE A 51 0.96 -0.57 11.04
N ASN A 52 0.03 -1.18 11.75
CA ASN A 52 0.06 -1.34 13.20
C ASN A 52 -0.03 -2.80 13.61
N HIS A 53 0.49 -3.13 14.78
CA HIS A 53 0.37 -4.46 15.37
C HIS A 53 -0.14 -4.38 16.81
N ASP A 54 -0.63 -5.48 17.31
CA ASP A 54 -1.09 -5.65 18.70
C ASP A 54 -0.42 -6.86 19.40
N GLY A 55 0.72 -7.31 18.88
CA GLY A 55 1.46 -8.48 19.37
C GLY A 55 1.04 -9.80 18.74
N ARG A 56 -0.05 -9.84 17.98
CA ARG A 56 -0.49 -11.02 17.23
C ARG A 56 0.20 -11.07 15.85
N PRO A 57 0.18 -12.24 15.16
CA PRO A 57 0.96 -12.45 13.94
C PRO A 57 0.32 -11.84 12.67
N PHE A 58 -0.10 -10.58 12.75
CA PHE A 58 -0.59 -9.83 11.59
C PHE A 58 -0.42 -8.32 11.81
N LEU A 59 -0.33 -7.56 10.73
CA LEU A 59 -0.43 -6.12 10.77
C LEU A 59 -1.87 -5.69 10.43
N ASN A 60 -2.39 -4.72 11.20
CA ASN A 60 -3.55 -3.95 10.82
C ASN A 60 -3.10 -2.90 9.82
N TYR A 61 -3.82 -2.77 8.72
CA TYR A 61 -3.50 -1.86 7.64
C TYR A 61 -4.67 -0.92 7.37
N PHE A 62 -4.36 0.35 7.21
CA PHE A 62 -5.32 1.37 6.79
C PHE A 62 -4.63 2.35 5.85
N SER A 63 -5.27 2.65 4.72
CA SER A 63 -4.82 3.67 3.78
C SER A 63 -5.99 4.56 3.42
N ARG A 64 -5.74 5.86 3.33
CA ARG A 64 -6.71 6.83 2.81
C ARG A 64 -6.00 7.86 1.97
N SER A 65 -6.71 8.39 1.00
CA SER A 65 -6.18 9.37 0.07
C SER A 65 -7.18 10.48 -0.24
N TRP A 66 -6.64 11.58 -0.74
CA TRP A 66 -7.39 12.76 -1.17
C TRP A 66 -6.87 13.24 -2.49
N ILE A 67 -7.75 13.63 -3.39
CA ILE A 67 -7.36 14.35 -4.60
C ILE A 67 -6.87 15.74 -4.21
N ILE A 68 -5.73 16.14 -4.76
CA ILE A 68 -5.13 17.45 -4.54
C ILE A 68 -4.94 18.19 -5.86
N ASP A 69 -4.89 19.52 -5.79
CA ASP A 69 -4.61 20.38 -6.92
C ASP A 69 -3.10 20.67 -7.09
N GLU A 70 -2.75 21.52 -8.04
CA GLU A 70 -1.37 21.93 -8.34
C GLU A 70 -0.68 22.62 -7.17
N ASN A 71 -1.45 23.21 -6.24
CA ASN A 71 -0.93 23.89 -5.04
C ASN A 71 -0.91 22.95 -3.81
N ASN A 72 -1.16 21.64 -4.00
CA ASN A 72 -1.28 20.64 -2.94
C ASN A 72 -2.46 20.85 -1.99
N GLU A 73 -3.46 21.62 -2.41
CA GLU A 73 -4.69 21.80 -1.64
C GLU A 73 -5.64 20.62 -1.87
N ILE A 74 -6.27 20.17 -0.79
CA ILE A 74 -7.21 19.06 -0.86
C ILE A 74 -8.50 19.50 -1.56
N ILE A 75 -8.85 18.82 -2.65
CA ILE A 75 -10.08 19.04 -3.38
C ILE A 75 -11.21 18.18 -2.81
N ARG A 76 -10.94 16.88 -2.56
CA ARG A 76 -11.95 15.93 -2.05
C ARG A 76 -11.31 14.65 -1.55
N PRO A 77 -11.99 13.89 -0.66
CA PRO A 77 -11.59 12.53 -0.35
C PRO A 77 -11.62 11.64 -1.61
N ALA A 78 -10.73 10.67 -1.65
CA ALA A 78 -10.64 9.68 -2.71
C ALA A 78 -10.83 8.27 -2.16
N ALA A 79 -9.82 7.39 -2.29
CA ALA A 79 -9.92 6.01 -1.90
C ALA A 79 -9.55 5.77 -0.43
N SER A 80 -10.19 4.78 0.17
CA SER A 80 -9.78 4.19 1.45
C SER A 80 -9.73 2.68 1.31
N GLU A 81 -8.76 2.07 1.97
CA GLU A 81 -8.68 0.62 2.06
C GLU A 81 -8.23 0.18 3.45
N VAL A 82 -8.76 -0.93 3.91
CA VAL A 82 -8.47 -1.51 5.22
C VAL A 82 -8.19 -2.99 5.07
N GLY A 83 -7.39 -3.54 5.95
CA GLY A 83 -7.18 -4.97 5.94
C GLY A 83 -6.06 -5.45 6.85
N PHE A 84 -5.57 -6.64 6.54
CA PHE A 84 -4.61 -7.36 7.35
C PHE A 84 -3.49 -7.91 6.48
N TRP A 85 -2.27 -7.81 6.98
CA TRP A 85 -1.06 -8.36 6.36
C TRP A 85 -0.51 -9.47 7.24
N ARG A 86 -0.35 -10.66 6.69
CA ARG A 86 0.12 -11.86 7.41
C ARG A 86 1.37 -12.39 6.73
N VAL A 87 2.39 -12.71 7.52
CA VAL A 87 3.61 -13.37 7.03
C VAL A 87 3.54 -14.86 7.33
N LYS A 88 3.83 -15.67 6.32
CA LYS A 88 3.87 -17.14 6.39
C LYS A 88 5.30 -17.64 6.18
N GLU A 89 5.46 -18.94 6.16
CA GLU A 89 6.76 -19.58 5.91
C GLU A 89 7.40 -19.05 4.61
N ASN A 90 8.72 -19.00 4.59
CA ASN A 90 9.51 -18.54 3.44
C ASN A 90 9.18 -17.10 3.00
N ASN A 91 8.81 -16.23 3.96
CA ASN A 91 8.48 -14.83 3.70
C ASN A 91 7.33 -14.61 2.70
N VAL A 92 6.46 -15.61 2.57
CA VAL A 92 5.23 -15.47 1.80
C VAL A 92 4.27 -14.55 2.54
N LEU A 93 3.66 -13.62 1.83
CA LEU A 93 2.66 -12.70 2.35
C LEU A 93 1.27 -13.12 1.86
N GLU A 94 0.33 -13.09 2.80
CA GLU A 94 -1.10 -13.12 2.52
C GLU A 94 -1.71 -11.81 3.01
N VAL A 95 -2.36 -11.07 2.11
CA VAL A 95 -2.95 -9.76 2.42
C VAL A 95 -4.42 -9.78 2.02
N ILE A 96 -5.27 -9.27 2.90
CA ILE A 96 -6.71 -9.14 2.67
C ILE A 96 -7.07 -7.67 2.78
N LEU A 97 -7.70 -7.13 1.75
CA LEU A 97 -8.08 -5.71 1.68
C LEU A 97 -9.56 -5.55 1.35
N ALA A 98 -10.18 -4.55 1.95
CA ALA A 98 -11.51 -4.08 1.60
C ALA A 98 -11.44 -2.59 1.29
N HIS A 99 -12.16 -2.16 0.25
CA HIS A 99 -12.16 -0.79 -0.28
C HIS A 99 -13.51 -0.13 -0.11
N ASN A 100 -13.52 1.19 0.12
CA ASN A 100 -14.74 1.98 0.20
C ASN A 100 -15.53 2.00 -1.13
N THR A 101 -14.93 1.57 -2.22
CA THR A 101 -15.56 1.47 -3.55
C THR A 101 -16.37 0.19 -3.75
N GLY A 102 -16.47 -0.67 -2.73
CA GLY A 102 -17.24 -1.92 -2.80
C GLY A 102 -16.47 -3.12 -3.32
N ILE A 103 -15.16 -3.09 -3.23
CA ILE A 103 -14.26 -4.17 -3.67
C ILE A 103 -13.57 -4.78 -2.46
N ALA A 104 -13.42 -6.10 -2.45
CA ALA A 104 -12.57 -6.83 -1.50
C ALA A 104 -11.64 -7.77 -2.26
N GLU A 105 -10.41 -7.90 -1.77
CA GLU A 105 -9.37 -8.64 -2.50
C GLU A 105 -8.48 -9.43 -1.54
N GLY A 106 -8.06 -10.61 -2.00
CA GLY A 106 -6.95 -11.36 -1.43
C GLY A 106 -5.72 -11.20 -2.31
N TRP A 107 -4.57 -10.97 -1.68
CA TRP A 107 -3.28 -10.78 -2.33
C TRP A 107 -2.28 -11.78 -1.78
N VAL A 108 -1.44 -12.31 -2.63
CA VAL A 108 -0.33 -13.20 -2.24
C VAL A 108 0.97 -12.66 -2.83
N GLY A 109 2.04 -12.75 -2.07
CA GLY A 109 3.33 -12.28 -2.54
C GLY A 109 4.48 -12.65 -1.64
N ILE A 110 5.57 -11.92 -1.76
CA ILE A 110 6.82 -12.20 -1.07
C ILE A 110 7.42 -10.88 -0.56
N VAL A 111 7.99 -10.94 0.65
CA VAL A 111 8.89 -9.91 1.15
C VAL A 111 10.34 -10.39 1.02
N SER A 112 11.19 -9.56 0.45
CA SER A 112 12.63 -9.80 0.32
C SER A 112 13.38 -8.53 0.71
N GLY A 113 14.06 -8.55 1.87
CA GLY A 113 14.63 -7.34 2.44
C GLY A 113 13.55 -6.27 2.66
N ALA A 114 13.77 -5.07 2.17
CA ALA A 114 12.84 -3.96 2.26
C ALA A 114 12.02 -3.78 0.95
N LYS A 115 11.63 -4.88 0.34
CA LYS A 115 10.84 -4.92 -0.90
C LYS A 115 9.74 -5.97 -0.81
N ILE A 116 8.54 -5.58 -1.21
CA ILE A 116 7.35 -6.44 -1.24
C ILE A 116 6.75 -6.42 -2.62
N GLN A 117 6.43 -7.60 -3.15
CA GLN A 117 5.67 -7.76 -4.38
C GLN A 117 4.43 -8.59 -4.09
N LEU A 118 3.27 -8.09 -4.48
CA LEU A 118 1.99 -8.75 -4.30
C LEU A 118 1.29 -8.90 -5.66
N ALA A 119 0.63 -10.03 -5.87
CA ALA A 119 -0.29 -10.25 -6.98
C ALA A 119 -1.68 -10.55 -6.42
N MET A 120 -2.71 -10.02 -7.06
CA MET A 120 -4.09 -10.31 -6.67
C MET A 120 -4.39 -11.79 -6.93
N ASP A 121 -4.84 -12.48 -5.90
CA ASP A 121 -5.20 -13.90 -5.95
C ASP A 121 -6.68 -14.05 -6.28
N GLN A 122 -7.52 -13.40 -5.50
CA GLN A 122 -8.97 -13.40 -5.69
C GLN A 122 -9.56 -12.03 -5.38
N GLY A 123 -10.66 -11.70 -6.05
CA GLY A 123 -11.38 -10.46 -5.81
C GLY A 123 -12.88 -10.67 -5.79
N TYR A 124 -13.54 -9.81 -5.03
CA TYR A 124 -14.98 -9.66 -4.98
C TYR A 124 -15.34 -8.21 -5.32
N SER A 125 -16.31 -8.03 -6.21
CA SER A 125 -16.90 -6.72 -6.47
C SER A 125 -18.38 -6.75 -6.11
N SER A 126 -18.82 -5.78 -5.29
CA SER A 126 -20.24 -5.62 -5.03
C SER A 126 -20.99 -5.27 -6.33
N PRO A 127 -22.32 -5.47 -6.42
CA PRO A 127 -23.05 -5.31 -7.69
C PRO A 127 -22.88 -3.95 -8.38
N SER A 128 -22.67 -2.88 -7.64
CA SER A 128 -22.47 -1.52 -8.18
C SER A 128 -21.01 -1.14 -8.39
N ALA A 129 -20.06 -1.99 -7.98
CA ALA A 129 -18.64 -1.69 -8.11
C ALA A 129 -18.09 -2.08 -9.49
N LYS A 130 -17.00 -1.44 -9.89
CA LYS A 130 -16.28 -1.88 -11.09
C LYS A 130 -15.68 -3.27 -10.88
N ILE A 131 -15.50 -4.01 -11.96
CA ILE A 131 -14.86 -5.32 -11.93
C ILE A 131 -13.37 -5.14 -12.16
N VAL A 132 -12.58 -5.60 -11.18
CA VAL A 132 -11.13 -5.67 -11.26
C VAL A 132 -10.75 -7.14 -11.45
N THR A 133 -10.03 -7.46 -12.50
CA THR A 133 -9.70 -8.84 -12.89
C THR A 133 -8.29 -9.26 -12.51
N ALA A 134 -7.37 -8.31 -12.35
CA ALA A 134 -5.99 -8.55 -11.93
C ALA A 134 -5.39 -7.30 -11.30
N GLY A 135 -4.37 -7.49 -10.49
CA GLY A 135 -3.62 -6.42 -9.89
C GLY A 135 -2.24 -6.88 -9.47
N SER A 136 -1.30 -5.96 -9.42
CA SER A 136 -0.02 -6.15 -8.78
C SER A 136 0.35 -4.93 -7.96
N ARG A 137 1.00 -5.15 -6.82
CA ARG A 137 1.45 -4.07 -5.93
C ARG A 137 2.92 -4.25 -5.59
N LEU A 138 3.61 -3.15 -5.51
CA LEU A 138 5.01 -3.09 -5.14
C LEU A 138 5.17 -2.09 -3.99
N TYR A 139 5.92 -2.49 -2.97
CA TYR A 139 6.33 -1.62 -1.87
C TYR A 139 7.83 -1.75 -1.70
N GLY A 140 8.53 -0.64 -1.58
CA GLY A 140 9.98 -0.64 -1.39
C GLY A 140 10.45 0.54 -0.56
N LEU A 141 11.36 0.28 0.37
CA LEU A 141 12.00 1.33 1.15
C LEU A 141 13.29 1.73 0.45
N VAL A 142 13.39 2.98 0.02
CA VAL A 142 14.55 3.56 -0.65
C VAL A 142 14.91 4.87 0.03
N GLU A 143 16.11 4.94 0.59
CA GLU A 143 16.62 6.13 1.28
C GLU A 143 15.67 6.68 2.38
N GLY A 144 14.97 5.76 3.06
CA GLY A 144 14.05 6.09 4.14
C GLY A 144 12.62 6.45 3.69
N GLU A 145 12.37 6.53 2.39
CA GLU A 145 11.03 6.75 1.84
C GLU A 145 10.39 5.43 1.39
N LEU A 146 9.10 5.29 1.62
CA LEU A 146 8.30 4.15 1.15
C LEU A 146 7.72 4.48 -0.23
N PHE A 147 8.24 3.81 -1.23
CA PHE A 147 7.69 3.87 -2.59
C PHE A 147 6.65 2.78 -2.78
N THR A 148 5.53 3.13 -3.38
CA THR A 148 4.46 2.19 -3.69
C THR A 148 4.05 2.30 -5.15
N SER A 149 3.64 1.19 -5.74
CA SER A 149 2.97 1.19 -7.04
C SER A 149 1.83 0.17 -7.05
N TYR A 150 0.83 0.46 -7.85
CA TYR A 150 -0.31 -0.40 -8.09
C TYR A 150 -0.64 -0.42 -9.57
N ASP A 151 -0.50 -1.59 -10.17
CA ASP A 151 -0.95 -1.87 -11.52
C ASP A 151 -2.29 -2.60 -11.46
N MET A 152 -3.21 -2.24 -12.32
CA MET A 152 -4.59 -2.73 -12.28
C MET A 152 -5.08 -3.16 -13.67
N ALA A 153 -5.85 -4.23 -13.72
CA ALA A 153 -6.67 -4.59 -14.87
C ALA A 153 -8.14 -4.51 -14.46
N ALA A 154 -8.85 -3.54 -15.02
CA ALA A 154 -10.25 -3.29 -14.71
C ALA A 154 -10.98 -2.80 -15.96
N GLU A 155 -12.30 -2.98 -16.00
CA GLU A 155 -13.17 -2.45 -17.06
C GLU A 155 -12.72 -2.85 -18.48
N GLY A 156 -12.25 -4.10 -18.63
CA GLY A 156 -11.79 -4.64 -19.90
C GLY A 156 -10.38 -4.22 -20.33
N GLN A 157 -9.67 -3.45 -19.50
CA GLN A 157 -8.29 -3.05 -19.77
C GLN A 157 -7.30 -4.14 -19.35
N THR A 158 -6.15 -4.21 -20.02
CA THR A 158 -5.04 -5.06 -19.60
C THR A 158 -4.35 -4.50 -18.36
N LEU A 159 -3.58 -5.35 -17.65
CA LEU A 159 -2.81 -4.95 -16.49
C LEU A 159 -1.84 -3.82 -16.86
N GLN A 160 -1.98 -2.68 -16.20
CA GLN A 160 -1.17 -1.49 -16.48
C GLN A 160 -1.08 -0.58 -15.26
N ALA A 161 -0.10 0.31 -15.27
CA ALA A 161 0.11 1.27 -14.20
C ALA A 161 -1.15 2.09 -13.92
N HIS A 162 -1.51 2.20 -12.63
CA HIS A 162 -2.65 2.96 -12.16
C HIS A 162 -2.28 4.00 -11.12
N LEU A 163 -1.55 3.59 -10.06
CA LEU A 163 -1.17 4.47 -8.95
C LEU A 163 0.31 4.28 -8.61
N TRP A 164 0.98 5.36 -8.20
CA TRP A 164 2.31 5.32 -7.58
C TRP A 164 2.47 6.46 -6.59
N SER A 165 3.18 6.21 -5.50
CA SER A 165 3.37 7.20 -4.45
C SER A 165 4.74 7.08 -3.79
N SER A 166 5.16 8.16 -3.13
CA SER A 166 6.31 8.22 -2.25
C SER A 166 5.87 8.77 -0.90
N LEU A 167 6.17 8.06 0.16
CA LEU A 167 5.68 8.34 1.51
C LEU A 167 6.84 8.45 2.49
N GLU A 168 6.75 9.42 3.40
CA GLU A 168 7.70 9.63 4.48
C GLU A 168 7.16 9.06 5.79
N ARG A 169 8.04 8.45 6.58
CA ARG A 169 7.68 7.97 7.91
C ARG A 169 7.33 9.13 8.84
N GLN A 170 6.25 8.99 9.56
CA GLN A 170 5.79 9.97 10.53
C GLN A 170 6.22 9.60 11.95
N GLY A 171 6.72 10.57 12.67
CA GLY A 171 6.98 10.61 14.11
C GLY A 171 7.75 9.51 14.73
#